data_a5cb1705015fa3bac39003662c9baf99
#
_entry.id   a5cb1705015fa3bac39003662c9baf99
#
_cell.length_a   1.000
_cell.length_b   1.000
_cell.length_c   1.000
_cell.angle_alpha   90.00
_cell.angle_beta   90.00
_cell.angle_gamma   90.00
#
_symmetry.space_group_name_H-M   'P 1'
#
loop_
_entity.id
_entity.type
_entity.pdbx_description
1 polymer ?
#
loop_
_entity_poly.entity_id
_entity_poly.type
_entity_poly.pdbx_seq_one_letter_code
_entity_poly.pdbx_strand_id
1 'polypeptide(L)'
;LRKYRILLLLSIWLLLSELGNFFTVMPTKADSEMNSAQREKIQTIIEGVSLPPKTTLLVSIHDFQTAQNFAYNGTQRLHPASVIKTFYMLAYLEEVKKGNRNLHDVHIFTNEDKYGSPGSRIGGSGRLQQAKPGTPYTWEELLELMVSISDNVATNLFIADLGKEQLNEHAKRYGLVGTSIVRKISQKIPGDTHSTANDMNQVLVALYSQELVSEEGYLLAIDLMKRSTNKNRIGKYPPEGTVVANKGGTLTSVVGDSALVFFPNREPIALTIFVVGNDGANVARSQGDDTIAKLAKEIMQYFKDN
;
A
#
# COMPACT_ATOMS: atom_id res chain seq x y z
N LEU A 1 -51.11 28.93 -17.23
CA LEU A 1 -49.87 28.53 -17.91
C LEU A 1 -48.60 28.73 -17.05
N ARG A 2 -48.59 29.64 -16.04
CA ARG A 2 -47.39 29.92 -15.20
C ARG A 2 -47.24 28.96 -14.01
N LYS A 3 -48.32 28.37 -13.50
CA LYS A 3 -48.30 27.41 -12.36
C LYS A 3 -47.75 26.02 -12.71
N TYR A 4 -47.86 25.54 -13.94
CA TYR A 4 -47.38 24.23 -14.36
C TYR A 4 -45.89 24.21 -14.69
N ARG A 5 -45.24 25.33 -14.96
CA ARG A 5 -43.77 25.41 -15.17
C ARG A 5 -42.97 25.27 -13.87
N ILE A 6 -43.52 25.67 -12.73
CA ILE A 6 -42.82 25.54 -11.42
C ILE A 6 -42.88 24.13 -10.88
N LEU A 7 -43.97 23.39 -11.13
CA LEU A 7 -44.09 21.98 -10.73
C LEU A 7 -43.19 21.08 -11.56
N LEU A 8 -42.93 21.38 -12.83
CA LEU A 8 -42.06 20.58 -13.68
C LEU A 8 -40.57 20.75 -13.32
N LEU A 9 -40.16 21.95 -12.86
CA LEU A 9 -38.80 22.23 -12.44
C LEU A 9 -38.47 21.61 -11.06
N LEU A 10 -39.46 21.51 -10.15
CA LEU A 10 -39.30 20.86 -8.88
C LEU A 10 -39.22 19.33 -8.98
N SER A 11 -39.94 18.71 -9.93
CA SER A 11 -39.87 17.26 -10.17
C SER A 11 -38.55 16.85 -10.83
N ILE A 12 -37.95 17.69 -11.67
CA ILE A 12 -36.63 17.45 -12.26
C ILE A 12 -35.50 17.61 -11.21
N TRP A 13 -35.67 18.52 -10.26
CA TRP A 13 -34.69 18.71 -9.18
C TRP A 13 -34.72 17.56 -8.14
N LEU A 14 -35.89 16.99 -7.85
CA LEU A 14 -36.03 15.79 -6.99
C LEU A 14 -35.52 14.51 -7.68
N LEU A 15 -35.63 14.38 -9.00
CA LEU A 15 -35.09 13.25 -9.76
C LEU A 15 -33.55 13.32 -9.91
N LEU A 16 -32.94 14.51 -9.84
CA LEU A 16 -31.48 14.70 -9.87
C LEU A 16 -30.85 14.53 -8.48
N SER A 17 -31.60 14.59 -7.38
CA SER A 17 -31.08 14.39 -6.03
C SER A 17 -31.00 12.89 -5.64
N GLU A 18 -31.70 11.99 -6.32
CA GLU A 18 -31.57 10.54 -6.14
C GLU A 18 -30.51 9.88 -7.03
N LEU A 19 -29.91 10.62 -7.98
CA LEU A 19 -28.78 10.16 -8.80
C LEU A 19 -27.40 10.42 -8.17
N GLY A 20 -27.37 10.92 -6.93
CA GLY A 20 -26.14 11.06 -6.16
C GLY A 20 -25.81 9.77 -5.44
N ASN A 21 -24.88 9.01 -5.97
CA ASN A 21 -24.03 7.97 -5.38
C ASN A 21 -24.02 6.61 -6.09
N PHE A 22 -24.33 6.54 -7.38
CA PHE A 22 -23.73 5.49 -8.19
C PHE A 22 -22.34 5.94 -8.64
N PHE A 23 -21.37 5.92 -7.76
CA PHE A 23 -19.99 5.73 -8.18
C PHE A 23 -19.91 4.29 -8.71
N THR A 24 -20.24 4.11 -9.97
CA THR A 24 -19.76 2.99 -10.75
C THR A 24 -18.23 3.04 -10.62
N VAL A 25 -17.66 2.05 -9.96
CA VAL A 25 -16.28 1.64 -10.20
C VAL A 25 -16.20 1.51 -11.72
N MET A 26 -15.61 2.50 -12.41
CA MET A 26 -15.30 2.35 -13.83
C MET A 26 -14.40 1.13 -13.91
N PRO A 27 -14.72 0.09 -14.70
CA PRO A 27 -13.77 -0.97 -14.90
C PRO A 27 -12.55 -0.31 -15.56
N THR A 28 -11.44 -0.20 -14.81
CA THR A 28 -10.13 -0.12 -15.42
C THR A 28 -10.13 -1.18 -16.52
N LYS A 29 -9.61 -0.84 -17.72
CA LYS A 29 -9.44 -1.75 -18.86
C LYS A 29 -9.28 -3.18 -18.31
N ALA A 30 -10.25 -4.05 -18.58
CA ALA A 30 -10.46 -5.29 -17.83
C ALA A 30 -9.10 -5.95 -17.58
N ASP A 31 -8.70 -6.05 -16.30
CA ASP A 31 -7.46 -6.68 -15.90
C ASP A 31 -7.44 -8.09 -16.47
N SER A 32 -6.66 -8.32 -17.51
CA SER A 32 -6.51 -9.63 -18.11
C SER A 32 -5.40 -10.40 -17.41
N GLU A 33 -5.57 -11.70 -17.27
CA GLU A 33 -4.50 -12.60 -16.85
C GLU A 33 -3.37 -12.58 -17.88
N MET A 34 -2.12 -12.66 -17.44
CA MET A 34 -0.97 -12.84 -18.34
C MET A 34 -1.16 -14.04 -19.26
N ASN A 35 -0.70 -13.96 -20.50
CA ASN A 35 -0.77 -15.09 -21.41
C ASN A 35 0.01 -16.31 -20.85
N SER A 36 -0.33 -17.50 -21.33
CA SER A 36 0.19 -18.75 -20.79
C SER A 36 1.72 -18.83 -20.77
N ALA A 37 2.38 -18.34 -21.82
CA ALA A 37 3.85 -18.40 -21.94
C ALA A 37 4.55 -17.45 -20.94
N GLN A 38 4.01 -16.24 -20.78
CA GLN A 38 4.51 -15.30 -19.75
C GLN A 38 4.28 -15.84 -18.34
N ARG A 39 3.09 -16.37 -18.09
CA ARG A 39 2.73 -16.97 -16.79
C ARG A 39 3.68 -18.13 -16.46
N GLU A 40 3.90 -19.07 -17.37
CA GLU A 40 4.81 -20.21 -17.19
C GLU A 40 6.24 -19.74 -16.90
N LYS A 41 6.72 -18.72 -17.62
CA LYS A 41 8.06 -18.18 -17.41
C LYS A 41 8.21 -17.54 -16.01
N ILE A 42 7.26 -16.71 -15.60
CA ILE A 42 7.28 -16.07 -14.28
C ILE A 42 7.14 -17.13 -13.19
N GLN A 43 6.28 -18.13 -13.37
CA GLN A 43 6.14 -19.23 -12.43
C GLN A 43 7.45 -20.02 -12.28
N THR A 44 8.15 -20.31 -13.40
CA THR A 44 9.47 -20.96 -13.37
C THR A 44 10.50 -20.14 -12.59
N ILE A 45 10.51 -18.81 -12.75
CA ILE A 45 11.38 -17.92 -11.98
C ILE A 45 11.06 -18.01 -10.48
N ILE A 46 9.79 -18.01 -10.11
CA ILE A 46 9.35 -18.08 -8.71
C ILE A 46 9.71 -19.43 -8.08
N GLU A 47 9.46 -20.54 -8.79
CA GLU A 47 9.73 -21.89 -8.28
C GLU A 47 11.22 -22.20 -8.23
N GLY A 48 12.05 -21.50 -9.03
CA GLY A 48 13.51 -21.61 -8.98
C GLY A 48 14.17 -20.95 -7.76
N VAL A 49 13.44 -20.15 -7.00
CA VAL A 49 14.00 -19.46 -5.82
C VAL A 49 14.03 -20.38 -4.61
N SER A 50 15.19 -20.42 -3.93
CA SER A 50 15.34 -21.16 -2.67
C SER A 50 14.64 -20.43 -1.52
N LEU A 51 13.71 -21.10 -0.86
CA LEU A 51 12.97 -20.55 0.28
C LEU A 51 13.60 -20.96 1.62
N PRO A 52 13.52 -20.09 2.64
CA PRO A 52 13.82 -20.51 4.01
C PRO A 52 12.90 -21.66 4.46
N PRO A 53 13.39 -22.56 5.33
CA PRO A 53 12.58 -23.68 5.81
C PRO A 53 11.26 -23.22 6.44
N LYS A 54 10.18 -23.98 6.22
CA LYS A 54 8.84 -23.70 6.76
C LYS A 54 8.29 -22.32 6.39
N THR A 55 8.57 -21.87 5.16
CA THR A 55 8.03 -20.62 4.64
C THR A 55 7.26 -20.82 3.35
N THR A 56 6.35 -19.92 3.08
CA THR A 56 5.58 -19.81 1.84
C THR A 56 5.86 -18.47 1.20
N LEU A 57 5.97 -18.46 -0.12
CA LEU A 57 6.13 -17.27 -0.93
C LEU A 57 4.77 -16.82 -1.47
N LEU A 58 4.49 -15.51 -1.36
CA LEU A 58 3.32 -14.88 -1.96
C LEU A 58 3.81 -13.78 -2.89
N VAL A 59 3.35 -13.78 -4.13
CA VAL A 59 3.75 -12.80 -5.15
C VAL A 59 2.52 -12.27 -5.86
N SER A 60 2.51 -10.97 -6.15
CA SER A 60 1.53 -10.33 -7.03
C SER A 60 2.25 -9.34 -7.93
N ILE A 61 1.94 -9.36 -9.22
CA ILE A 61 2.53 -8.51 -10.26
C ILE A 61 1.40 -7.91 -11.08
N HIS A 62 1.50 -6.62 -11.38
CA HIS A 62 0.71 -5.95 -12.41
C HIS A 62 1.66 -5.30 -13.40
N ASP A 63 1.48 -5.59 -14.68
CA ASP A 63 2.23 -4.98 -15.78
C ASP A 63 1.39 -3.85 -16.40
N PHE A 64 1.79 -2.61 -16.21
CA PHE A 64 1.06 -1.45 -16.73
C PHE A 64 1.14 -1.34 -18.26
N GLN A 65 2.14 -1.91 -18.89
CA GLN A 65 2.26 -1.89 -20.36
C GLN A 65 1.17 -2.73 -21.03
N THR A 66 0.86 -3.89 -20.47
CA THR A 66 -0.12 -4.84 -21.03
C THR A 66 -1.44 -4.84 -20.29
N ALA A 67 -1.54 -4.20 -19.12
CA ALA A 67 -2.64 -4.25 -18.17
C ALA A 67 -2.94 -5.70 -17.73
N GLN A 68 -1.90 -6.50 -17.50
CA GLN A 68 -2.01 -7.91 -17.15
C GLN A 68 -1.53 -8.18 -15.72
N ASN A 69 -2.20 -9.13 -15.07
CA ASN A 69 -1.93 -9.54 -13.71
C ASN A 69 -1.35 -10.95 -13.64
N PHE A 70 -0.47 -11.16 -12.66
CA PHE A 70 0.01 -12.47 -12.24
C PHE A 70 -0.01 -12.57 -10.72
N ALA A 71 -0.45 -13.71 -10.20
CA ALA A 71 -0.40 -13.98 -8.77
C ALA A 71 0.08 -15.41 -8.49
N TYR A 72 0.94 -15.53 -7.47
CA TYR A 72 1.37 -16.80 -6.87
C TYR A 72 1.05 -16.76 -5.38
N ASN A 73 0.10 -17.58 -4.93
CA ASN A 73 -0.48 -17.52 -3.58
C ASN A 73 -1.00 -16.12 -3.17
N GLY A 74 -1.34 -15.27 -4.14
CA GLY A 74 -1.56 -13.83 -3.95
C GLY A 74 -2.78 -13.49 -3.09
N THR A 75 -3.75 -14.41 -2.93
CA THR A 75 -4.97 -14.24 -2.13
C THR A 75 -4.83 -14.73 -0.68
N GLN A 76 -3.70 -15.36 -0.33
CA GLN A 76 -3.48 -15.84 1.03
C GLN A 76 -3.42 -14.66 2.00
N ARG A 77 -4.23 -14.70 3.06
CA ARG A 77 -4.25 -13.69 4.12
C ARG A 77 -3.02 -13.75 5.00
N LEU A 78 -2.47 -12.59 5.32
CA LEU A 78 -1.33 -12.41 6.21
C LEU A 78 -1.45 -11.09 6.97
N HIS A 79 -0.66 -10.92 8.04
CA HIS A 79 -0.41 -9.59 8.58
C HIS A 79 0.61 -8.89 7.67
N PRO A 80 0.24 -7.78 6.98
CA PRO A 80 1.10 -7.17 5.94
C PRO A 80 2.33 -6.42 6.49
N ALA A 81 2.52 -6.42 7.80
CA ALA A 81 3.54 -5.62 8.46
C ALA A 81 3.47 -4.14 8.00
N SER A 82 4.61 -3.47 7.84
CA SER A 82 4.65 -2.08 7.41
C SER A 82 4.40 -1.87 5.91
N VAL A 83 4.18 -2.92 5.11
CA VAL A 83 3.76 -2.76 3.71
C VAL A 83 2.40 -2.05 3.63
N ILE A 84 1.50 -2.28 4.60
CA ILE A 84 0.18 -1.62 4.68
C ILE A 84 0.24 -0.08 4.71
N LYS A 85 1.38 0.52 5.03
CA LYS A 85 1.54 1.98 5.08
C LYS A 85 1.39 2.64 3.71
N THR A 86 1.59 1.90 2.62
CA THR A 86 1.24 2.36 1.26
C THR A 86 -0.25 2.59 1.12
N PHE A 87 -1.07 1.72 1.71
CA PHE A 87 -2.52 1.90 1.74
C PHE A 87 -2.93 3.13 2.58
N TYR A 88 -2.35 3.32 3.78
CA TYR A 88 -2.65 4.51 4.59
C TYR A 88 -2.24 5.81 3.90
N MET A 89 -1.09 5.81 3.19
CA MET A 89 -0.64 6.93 2.37
C MET A 89 -1.65 7.23 1.26
N LEU A 90 -2.06 6.21 0.47
CA LEU A 90 -3.02 6.37 -0.61
C LEU A 90 -4.36 6.92 -0.11
N ALA A 91 -4.88 6.36 0.99
CA ALA A 91 -6.14 6.81 1.59
C ALA A 91 -6.07 8.26 2.06
N TYR A 92 -4.98 8.66 2.69
CA TYR A 92 -4.79 10.03 3.14
C TYR A 92 -4.68 11.02 1.96
N LEU A 93 -3.89 10.69 0.94
CA LEU A 93 -3.73 11.52 -0.26
C LEU A 93 -5.03 11.64 -1.07
N GLU A 94 -5.89 10.64 -1.05
CA GLU A 94 -7.24 10.75 -1.61
C GLU A 94 -8.08 11.77 -0.84
N GLU A 95 -8.03 11.76 0.48
CA GLU A 95 -8.76 12.75 1.31
C GLU A 95 -8.17 14.17 1.12
N VAL A 96 -6.87 14.29 0.85
CA VAL A 96 -6.25 15.58 0.45
C VAL A 96 -6.80 16.05 -0.90
N LYS A 97 -6.87 15.16 -1.92
CA LYS A 97 -7.44 15.48 -3.24
C LYS A 97 -8.89 15.94 -3.14
N LYS A 98 -9.67 15.36 -2.23
CA LYS A 98 -11.07 15.76 -1.96
C LYS A 98 -11.21 17.05 -1.19
N GLY A 99 -10.14 17.63 -0.66
CA GLY A 99 -10.15 18.80 0.22
C GLY A 99 -10.59 18.53 1.66
N ASN A 100 -10.71 17.26 2.06
CA ASN A 100 -11.06 16.85 3.42
C ASN A 100 -9.87 16.91 4.38
N ARG A 101 -8.65 16.91 3.86
CA ARG A 101 -7.38 16.99 4.59
C ARG A 101 -6.41 17.91 3.87
N ASN A 102 -5.42 18.44 4.62
CA ASN A 102 -4.36 19.27 4.08
C ASN A 102 -3.01 18.82 4.66
N LEU A 103 -2.05 18.54 3.77
CA LEU A 103 -0.69 18.12 4.17
C LEU A 103 0.08 19.19 4.95
N HIS A 104 -0.29 20.47 4.79
CA HIS A 104 0.36 21.59 5.50
C HIS A 104 -0.25 21.88 6.87
N ASP A 105 -1.38 21.24 7.22
CA ASP A 105 -1.93 21.35 8.56
C ASP A 105 -0.95 20.78 9.59
N VAL A 106 -0.93 21.37 10.78
CA VAL A 106 0.05 21.08 11.82
C VAL A 106 -0.57 20.25 12.94
N HIS A 107 0.04 19.12 13.23
CA HIS A 107 -0.19 18.34 14.44
C HIS A 107 0.81 18.76 15.53
N ILE A 108 0.32 19.13 16.69
CA ILE A 108 1.17 19.40 17.87
C ILE A 108 1.38 18.07 18.60
N PHE A 109 2.61 17.58 18.53
CA PHE A 109 2.97 16.27 19.08
C PHE A 109 2.78 16.24 20.61
N THR A 110 2.11 15.19 21.08
CA THR A 110 1.82 14.98 22.50
C THR A 110 2.57 13.76 23.06
N ASN A 111 2.56 13.61 24.39
CA ASN A 111 3.13 12.40 24.97
C ASN A 111 2.24 11.17 24.71
N GLU A 112 0.95 11.37 24.58
CA GLU A 112 -0.08 10.34 24.30
C GLU A 112 0.11 9.71 22.93
N ASP A 113 0.64 10.45 21.94
CA ASP A 113 0.94 9.95 20.60
C ASP A 113 1.91 8.77 20.61
N LYS A 114 2.73 8.65 21.65
CA LYS A 114 3.69 7.55 21.82
C LYS A 114 3.05 6.22 22.24
N TYR A 115 1.72 6.18 22.42
CA TYR A 115 1.02 5.01 22.93
C TYR A 115 -0.08 4.52 21.98
N GLY A 116 -0.17 3.22 21.80
CA GLY A 116 -1.26 2.57 21.06
C GLY A 116 -2.51 2.39 21.93
N SER A 117 -2.31 2.19 23.24
CA SER A 117 -3.31 2.17 24.31
C SER A 117 -2.67 2.66 25.60
N PRO A 118 -3.42 3.04 26.63
CA PRO A 118 -2.86 3.43 27.93
C PRO A 118 -1.84 2.38 28.43
N GLY A 119 -0.65 2.84 28.77
CA GLY A 119 0.45 2.00 29.22
C GLY A 119 1.10 1.09 28.15
N SER A 120 0.68 1.17 26.87
CA SER A 120 1.25 0.39 25.77
C SER A 120 2.02 1.27 24.81
N ARG A 121 3.30 1.51 25.13
CA ARG A 121 4.17 2.35 24.33
C ARG A 121 4.42 1.74 22.96
N ILE A 122 4.39 2.57 21.91
CA ILE A 122 4.70 2.16 20.54
C ILE A 122 6.20 1.96 20.43
N GLY A 123 6.60 0.78 19.98
CA GLY A 123 7.99 0.41 19.71
C GLY A 123 8.27 0.22 18.22
N GLY A 124 9.44 -0.35 17.91
CA GLY A 124 9.88 -0.70 16.56
C GLY A 124 10.41 0.50 15.78
N SER A 125 10.11 0.59 14.48
CA SER A 125 10.69 1.57 13.57
C SER A 125 10.23 3.00 13.84
N GLY A 126 11.10 3.94 13.53
CA GLY A 126 10.81 5.38 13.56
C GLY A 126 11.58 6.14 14.63
N ARG A 127 11.41 7.46 14.64
CA ARG A 127 12.09 8.39 15.56
C ARG A 127 11.14 9.17 16.47
N LEU A 128 9.83 9.18 16.18
CA LEU A 128 8.86 9.94 16.97
C LEU A 128 8.71 9.41 18.40
N GLN A 129 9.12 8.17 18.69
CA GLN A 129 9.19 7.68 20.08
C GLN A 129 10.09 8.56 20.97
N GLN A 130 11.05 9.28 20.37
CA GLN A 130 11.99 10.18 21.04
C GLN A 130 11.59 11.66 20.91
N ALA A 131 10.55 11.99 20.15
CA ALA A 131 10.11 13.36 19.94
C ALA A 131 9.66 14.01 21.26
N LYS A 132 9.86 15.33 21.37
CA LYS A 132 9.45 16.11 22.55
C LYS A 132 7.98 16.52 22.38
N PRO A 133 7.13 16.37 23.42
CA PRO A 133 5.80 16.97 23.41
C PRO A 133 5.87 18.49 23.13
N GLY A 134 4.88 19.01 22.41
CA GLY A 134 4.83 20.41 21.97
C GLY A 134 5.55 20.69 20.65
N THR A 135 6.26 19.68 20.06
CA THR A 135 6.88 19.85 18.74
C THR A 135 5.81 19.85 17.66
N PRO A 136 5.77 20.88 16.76
CA PRO A 136 4.88 20.88 15.62
C PRO A 136 5.42 19.99 14.50
N TYR A 137 4.53 19.24 13.85
CA TYR A 137 4.80 18.49 12.62
C TYR A 137 3.67 18.74 11.62
N THR A 138 4.01 19.03 10.38
CA THR A 138 3.01 19.00 9.30
C THR A 138 2.61 17.55 8.98
N TRP A 139 1.41 17.35 8.41
CA TRP A 139 1.01 16.01 7.96
C TRP A 139 1.91 15.49 6.83
N GLU A 140 2.53 16.37 6.04
CA GLU A 140 3.54 15.96 5.06
C GLU A 140 4.80 15.39 5.72
N GLU A 141 5.33 16.06 6.76
CA GLU A 141 6.46 15.55 7.54
C GLU A 141 6.14 14.20 8.21
N LEU A 142 4.93 14.06 8.75
CA LEU A 142 4.46 12.79 9.33
C LEU A 142 4.35 11.70 8.26
N LEU A 143 3.87 12.05 7.04
CA LEU A 143 3.78 11.13 5.91
C LEU A 143 5.16 10.65 5.48
N GLU A 144 6.13 11.55 5.38
CA GLU A 144 7.52 11.20 5.13
C GLU A 144 8.07 10.22 6.18
N LEU A 145 7.86 10.49 7.46
CA LEU A 145 8.29 9.61 8.54
C LEU A 145 7.64 8.22 8.43
N MET A 146 6.33 8.16 8.14
CA MET A 146 5.60 6.91 8.00
C MET A 146 6.11 6.06 6.83
N VAL A 147 6.35 6.67 5.68
CA VAL A 147 6.69 5.95 4.44
C VAL A 147 8.19 5.67 4.35
N SER A 148 9.04 6.71 4.48
CA SER A 148 10.47 6.60 4.20
C SER A 148 11.25 5.84 5.27
N ILE A 149 10.98 6.10 6.56
CA ILE A 149 11.65 5.40 7.67
C ILE A 149 10.72 4.45 8.45
N SER A 150 9.49 4.30 7.96
CA SER A 150 8.51 3.38 8.55
C SER A 150 8.13 3.71 10.00
N ASP A 151 8.05 5.00 10.39
CA ASP A 151 7.74 5.41 11.74
C ASP A 151 6.37 4.89 12.20
N ASN A 152 6.36 4.16 13.32
CA ASN A 152 5.16 3.53 13.85
C ASN A 152 4.26 4.51 14.61
N VAL A 153 4.81 5.56 15.19
CA VAL A 153 4.04 6.61 15.85
C VAL A 153 3.32 7.45 14.79
N ALA A 154 4.03 7.89 13.73
CA ALA A 154 3.41 8.55 12.58
C ALA A 154 2.27 7.69 11.99
N THR A 155 2.49 6.37 11.83
CA THR A 155 1.44 5.46 11.36
C THR A 155 0.17 5.54 12.20
N ASN A 156 0.31 5.53 13.53
CA ASN A 156 -0.83 5.59 14.43
C ASN A 156 -1.56 6.94 14.38
N LEU A 157 -0.85 8.03 14.09
CA LEU A 157 -1.46 9.34 13.86
C LEU A 157 -2.36 9.31 12.62
N PHE A 158 -1.91 8.74 11.50
CA PHE A 158 -2.74 8.58 10.29
C PHE A 158 -3.95 7.68 10.53
N ILE A 159 -3.79 6.54 11.25
CA ILE A 159 -4.91 5.66 11.59
C ILE A 159 -5.89 6.37 12.54
N ALA A 160 -5.41 7.23 13.43
CA ALA A 160 -6.26 7.97 14.36
C ALA A 160 -7.03 9.11 13.66
N ASP A 161 -6.38 9.83 12.75
CA ASP A 161 -6.98 10.94 12.01
C ASP A 161 -8.04 10.50 11.00
N LEU A 162 -7.75 9.44 10.23
CA LEU A 162 -8.72 8.87 9.29
C LEU A 162 -9.81 8.04 9.98
N GLY A 163 -9.46 7.34 11.06
CA GLY A 163 -10.34 6.36 11.68
C GLY A 163 -10.35 5.00 10.99
N LYS A 164 -10.50 3.91 11.79
CA LYS A 164 -10.53 2.53 11.25
C LYS A 164 -11.68 2.29 10.29
N GLU A 165 -12.82 2.80 10.62
CA GLU A 165 -14.07 2.66 9.86
C GLU A 165 -13.88 3.26 8.47
N GLN A 166 -13.38 4.49 8.37
CA GLN A 166 -13.10 5.15 7.11
C GLN A 166 -12.00 4.41 6.31
N LEU A 167 -10.94 3.93 6.98
CA LEU A 167 -9.92 3.12 6.32
C LEU A 167 -10.50 1.83 5.73
N ASN A 168 -11.39 1.14 6.43
CA ASN A 168 -12.04 -0.06 5.90
C ASN A 168 -12.99 0.27 4.74
N GLU A 169 -13.67 1.42 4.75
CA GLU A 169 -14.45 1.88 3.58
C GLU A 169 -13.55 2.22 2.38
N HIS A 170 -12.38 2.82 2.60
CA HIS A 170 -11.38 3.00 1.54
C HIS A 170 -10.92 1.64 0.98
N ALA A 171 -10.58 0.67 1.84
CA ALA A 171 -10.18 -0.67 1.40
C ALA A 171 -11.25 -1.33 0.52
N LYS A 172 -12.53 -1.25 0.94
CA LYS A 172 -13.66 -1.76 0.17
C LYS A 172 -13.80 -1.07 -1.20
N ARG A 173 -13.71 0.28 -1.24
CA ARG A 173 -13.80 1.03 -2.50
C ARG A 173 -12.65 0.74 -3.46
N TYR A 174 -11.45 0.45 -2.94
CA TYR A 174 -10.29 0.09 -3.76
C TYR A 174 -10.31 -1.38 -4.20
N GLY A 175 -11.33 -2.15 -3.82
CA GLY A 175 -11.44 -3.58 -4.14
C GLY A 175 -10.47 -4.47 -3.34
N LEU A 176 -9.98 -4.02 -2.19
CA LEU A 176 -9.04 -4.77 -1.34
C LEU A 176 -9.80 -5.81 -0.49
N VAL A 177 -10.25 -6.86 -1.13
CA VAL A 177 -11.18 -7.86 -0.54
C VAL A 177 -10.59 -8.68 0.63
N GLY A 178 -9.28 -8.79 0.71
CA GLY A 178 -8.56 -9.48 1.78
C GLY A 178 -8.05 -8.56 2.89
N THR A 179 -8.27 -7.23 2.78
CA THR A 179 -7.73 -6.24 3.72
C THR A 179 -8.75 -5.82 4.77
N SER A 180 -8.31 -5.79 6.02
CA SER A 180 -9.10 -5.25 7.14
C SER A 180 -8.21 -4.58 8.16
N ILE A 181 -8.57 -3.36 8.54
CA ILE A 181 -7.88 -2.57 9.55
C ILE A 181 -8.61 -2.75 10.89
N VAL A 182 -7.98 -3.45 11.82
CA VAL A 182 -8.59 -3.81 13.11
C VAL A 182 -8.12 -2.90 14.23
N ARG A 183 -6.81 -2.58 14.26
CA ARG A 183 -6.22 -1.84 15.38
C ARG A 183 -5.02 -0.98 14.98
N LYS A 184 -4.71 0.01 15.81
CA LYS A 184 -3.45 0.74 15.77
C LYS A 184 -2.29 -0.14 16.25
N ILE A 185 -1.06 0.22 15.91
CA ILE A 185 0.15 -0.44 16.41
C ILE A 185 0.19 -0.30 17.95
N SER A 186 0.49 -1.39 18.65
CA SER A 186 0.51 -1.47 20.13
C SER A 186 -0.83 -1.17 20.80
N GLN A 187 -1.95 -1.21 20.07
CA GLN A 187 -3.29 -1.14 20.66
C GLN A 187 -3.68 -2.50 21.25
N LYS A 188 -4.11 -2.50 22.51
CA LYS A 188 -4.50 -3.72 23.26
C LYS A 188 -5.98 -4.05 23.06
N ILE A 189 -6.35 -4.45 21.85
CA ILE A 189 -7.67 -4.99 21.51
C ILE A 189 -7.50 -6.30 20.73
N PRO A 190 -8.49 -7.22 20.78
CA PRO A 190 -8.46 -8.46 20.00
C PRO A 190 -8.40 -8.22 18.49
N GLY A 191 -7.83 -9.18 17.78
CA GLY A 191 -7.73 -9.18 16.34
C GLY A 191 -6.50 -8.45 15.80
N ASP A 192 -6.14 -8.78 14.57
CA ASP A 192 -5.01 -8.21 13.85
C ASP A 192 -5.43 -7.65 12.50
N THR A 193 -4.77 -6.56 12.08
CA THR A 193 -4.84 -6.07 10.71
C THR A 193 -4.31 -7.14 9.77
N HIS A 194 -5.03 -7.43 8.70
CA HIS A 194 -4.62 -8.37 7.68
C HIS A 194 -4.83 -7.82 6.27
N SER A 195 -4.14 -8.42 5.32
CA SER A 195 -4.20 -8.11 3.90
C SER A 195 -3.76 -9.32 3.07
N THR A 196 -3.57 -9.15 1.77
CA THR A 196 -3.04 -10.12 0.82
C THR A 196 -1.96 -9.48 -0.07
N ALA A 197 -1.16 -10.31 -0.77
CA ALA A 197 -0.22 -9.76 -1.75
C ALA A 197 -0.95 -9.05 -2.90
N ASN A 198 -2.10 -9.60 -3.33
CA ASN A 198 -2.92 -8.97 -4.37
C ASN A 198 -3.45 -7.61 -3.93
N ASP A 199 -3.96 -7.49 -2.70
CA ASP A 199 -4.48 -6.21 -2.21
C ASP A 199 -3.37 -5.16 -2.10
N MET A 200 -2.19 -5.53 -1.60
CA MET A 200 -1.07 -4.59 -1.51
C MET A 200 -0.55 -4.19 -2.90
N ASN A 201 -0.62 -5.08 -3.87
CA ASN A 201 -0.31 -4.75 -5.26
C ASN A 201 -1.37 -3.82 -5.88
N GLN A 202 -2.67 -4.08 -5.60
CA GLN A 202 -3.77 -3.24 -6.05
C GLN A 202 -3.67 -1.79 -5.51
N VAL A 203 -3.15 -1.60 -4.29
CA VAL A 203 -2.83 -0.26 -3.76
C VAL A 203 -1.85 0.49 -4.67
N LEU A 204 -0.82 -0.20 -5.19
CA LEU A 204 0.15 0.40 -6.11
C LEU A 204 -0.47 0.69 -7.48
N VAL A 205 -1.34 -0.19 -7.97
CA VAL A 205 -2.10 0.03 -9.20
C VAL A 205 -2.97 1.29 -9.07
N ALA A 206 -3.73 1.39 -7.98
CA ALA A 206 -4.56 2.55 -7.70
C ALA A 206 -3.75 3.85 -7.52
N LEU A 207 -2.55 3.77 -6.95
CA LEU A 207 -1.65 4.92 -6.84
C LEU A 207 -1.14 5.36 -8.22
N TYR A 208 -0.70 4.40 -9.06
CA TYR A 208 -0.13 4.71 -10.38
C TYR A 208 -1.17 5.25 -11.35
N SER A 209 -2.43 4.81 -11.28
CA SER A 209 -3.51 5.31 -12.14
C SER A 209 -3.82 6.80 -11.92
N GLN A 210 -3.42 7.38 -10.79
CA GLN A 210 -3.67 8.76 -10.38
C GLN A 210 -5.17 9.15 -10.32
N GLU A 211 -6.08 8.18 -10.40
CA GLU A 211 -7.52 8.47 -10.31
C GLU A 211 -7.91 8.95 -8.92
N LEU A 212 -7.28 8.40 -7.89
CA LEU A 212 -7.58 8.66 -6.47
C LEU A 212 -6.77 9.80 -5.86
N VAL A 213 -5.65 10.18 -6.47
CA VAL A 213 -4.73 11.22 -5.96
C VAL A 213 -4.52 12.32 -6.98
N SER A 214 -4.09 13.52 -6.52
CA SER A 214 -3.64 14.57 -7.45
C SER A 214 -2.26 14.22 -8.01
N GLU A 215 -1.85 14.93 -9.08
CA GLU A 215 -0.50 14.77 -9.64
C GLU A 215 0.58 15.05 -8.58
N GLU A 216 0.42 16.12 -7.80
CA GLU A 216 1.34 16.46 -6.71
C GLU A 216 1.37 15.35 -5.63
N GLY A 217 0.20 14.81 -5.27
CA GLY A 217 0.09 13.70 -4.31
C GLY A 217 0.76 12.43 -4.83
N TYR A 218 0.61 12.13 -6.11
CA TYR A 218 1.31 11.00 -6.76
C TYR A 218 2.83 11.21 -6.74
N LEU A 219 3.32 12.38 -7.17
CA LEU A 219 4.75 12.67 -7.19
C LEU A 219 5.37 12.62 -5.79
N LEU A 220 4.67 13.15 -4.78
CA LEU A 220 5.07 13.05 -3.39
C LEU A 220 5.15 11.57 -2.95
N ALA A 221 4.12 10.77 -3.21
CA ALA A 221 4.09 9.36 -2.83
C ALA A 221 5.27 8.57 -3.42
N ILE A 222 5.54 8.77 -4.72
CA ILE A 222 6.66 8.13 -5.42
C ILE A 222 8.00 8.57 -4.81
N ASP A 223 8.18 9.87 -4.55
CA ASP A 223 9.41 10.38 -3.93
C ASP A 223 9.63 9.79 -2.53
N LEU A 224 8.60 9.76 -1.68
CA LEU A 224 8.67 9.15 -0.35
C LEU A 224 9.04 7.65 -0.40
N MET A 225 8.45 6.90 -1.33
CA MET A 225 8.78 5.48 -1.53
C MET A 225 10.20 5.28 -2.10
N LYS A 226 10.67 6.17 -2.98
CA LYS A 226 12.07 6.17 -3.45
C LYS A 226 13.06 6.44 -2.34
N ARG A 227 12.72 7.26 -1.36
CA ARG A 227 13.52 7.56 -0.16
C ARG A 227 13.43 6.49 0.94
N SER A 228 12.68 5.40 0.73
CA SER A 228 12.61 4.28 1.68
C SER A 228 14.00 3.81 2.08
N THR A 229 14.25 3.71 3.38
CA THR A 229 15.53 3.23 3.93
C THR A 229 15.73 1.71 3.77
N ASN A 230 14.68 0.97 3.43
CA ASN A 230 14.76 -0.47 3.19
C ASN A 230 15.02 -0.75 1.70
N LYS A 231 16.29 -0.86 1.31
CA LYS A 231 16.71 -1.21 -0.06
C LYS A 231 17.24 -2.65 -0.18
N ASN A 232 17.10 -3.48 0.86
CA ASN A 232 17.68 -4.82 0.89
C ASN A 232 16.82 -5.91 0.25
N ARG A 233 15.66 -5.55 -0.35
CA ARG A 233 14.66 -6.44 -0.96
C ARG A 233 14.50 -6.15 -2.45
N ILE A 234 13.31 -5.75 -2.91
CA ILE A 234 13.06 -5.46 -4.35
C ILE A 234 14.07 -4.44 -4.89
N GLY A 235 14.45 -3.44 -4.10
CA GLY A 235 15.41 -2.41 -4.50
C GLY A 235 16.90 -2.79 -4.36
N LYS A 236 17.24 -4.06 -4.07
CA LYS A 236 18.65 -4.45 -3.81
C LYS A 236 19.46 -4.62 -5.10
N TYR A 237 18.89 -5.20 -6.12
CA TYR A 237 19.56 -5.52 -7.38
C TYR A 237 18.75 -5.06 -8.61
N PRO A 238 18.41 -3.75 -8.71
CA PRO A 238 17.67 -3.26 -9.87
C PRO A 238 18.57 -3.35 -11.11
N PRO A 239 18.02 -3.77 -12.26
CA PRO A 239 18.73 -3.68 -13.52
C PRO A 239 19.14 -2.22 -13.82
N GLU A 240 20.17 -2.04 -14.65
CA GLU A 240 20.67 -0.72 -15.00
C GLU A 240 19.54 0.20 -15.54
N GLY A 241 19.50 1.45 -15.08
CA GLY A 241 18.49 2.45 -15.43
C GLY A 241 17.13 2.26 -14.75
N THR A 242 16.95 1.19 -13.96
CA THR A 242 15.68 0.92 -13.27
C THR A 242 15.60 1.66 -11.94
N VAL A 243 14.46 2.31 -11.68
CA VAL A 243 14.15 3.00 -10.43
C VAL A 243 13.10 2.22 -9.64
N VAL A 244 13.35 2.02 -8.35
CA VAL A 244 12.46 1.27 -7.45
C VAL A 244 11.94 2.18 -6.36
N ALA A 245 10.61 2.40 -6.34
CA ALA A 245 9.88 3.08 -5.28
C ALA A 245 9.18 2.02 -4.42
N ASN A 246 9.67 1.75 -3.20
CA ASN A 246 9.24 0.60 -2.42
C ASN A 246 8.85 0.91 -0.98
N LYS A 247 8.05 0.03 -0.39
CA LYS A 247 7.73 0.00 1.04
C LYS A 247 7.86 -1.40 1.60
N GLY A 248 8.90 -1.61 2.40
CA GLY A 248 9.10 -2.88 3.08
C GLY A 248 8.36 -2.99 4.41
N GLY A 249 8.12 -4.23 4.83
CA GLY A 249 7.53 -4.59 6.12
C GLY A 249 8.17 -5.85 6.72
N THR A 250 8.28 -5.92 8.06
CA THR A 250 8.85 -7.06 8.78
C THR A 250 8.12 -7.28 10.09
N LEU A 251 7.74 -8.53 10.33
CA LEU A 251 7.33 -9.09 11.62
C LEU A 251 8.11 -10.40 11.84
N THR A 252 7.92 -11.02 13.00
CA THR A 252 8.59 -12.30 13.31
C THR A 252 8.33 -13.37 12.25
N SER A 253 7.09 -13.50 11.77
CA SER A 253 6.68 -14.53 10.80
C SER A 253 6.50 -13.99 9.38
N VAL A 254 6.84 -12.73 9.09
CA VAL A 254 6.61 -12.10 7.78
C VAL A 254 7.74 -11.16 7.41
N VAL A 255 8.27 -11.34 6.21
CA VAL A 255 9.15 -10.39 5.53
C VAL A 255 8.51 -10.06 4.17
N GLY A 256 8.24 -8.78 3.90
CA GLY A 256 7.56 -8.38 2.67
C GLY A 256 8.05 -7.06 2.11
N ASP A 257 7.85 -6.86 0.82
CA ASP A 257 8.12 -5.60 0.13
C ASP A 257 7.09 -5.40 -1.00
N SER A 258 6.75 -4.15 -1.26
CA SER A 258 5.80 -3.77 -2.31
C SER A 258 6.36 -2.54 -3.03
N ALA A 259 6.46 -2.57 -4.35
CA ALA A 259 7.18 -1.57 -5.14
C ALA A 259 6.52 -1.27 -6.48
N LEU A 260 6.58 0.01 -6.89
CA LEU A 260 6.52 0.41 -8.28
C LEU A 260 7.94 0.38 -8.85
N VAL A 261 8.12 -0.36 -9.94
CA VAL A 261 9.41 -0.54 -10.61
C VAL A 261 9.34 0.13 -11.98
N PHE A 262 10.12 1.19 -12.15
CA PHE A 262 10.17 2.02 -13.36
C PHE A 262 11.36 1.63 -14.22
N PHE A 263 11.12 1.23 -15.45
CA PHE A 263 12.14 0.87 -16.44
C PHE A 263 12.39 2.03 -17.42
N PRO A 264 13.58 2.13 -18.05
CA PRO A 264 13.87 3.24 -18.94
C PRO A 264 13.07 3.23 -20.25
N ASN A 265 12.64 2.06 -20.74
CA ASN A 265 12.11 1.89 -22.10
C ASN A 265 10.72 1.21 -22.13
N ARG A 266 10.04 1.10 -21.00
CA ARG A 266 8.70 0.53 -20.92
C ARG A 266 7.92 1.11 -19.74
N GLU A 267 6.60 0.90 -19.76
CA GLU A 267 5.75 1.18 -18.60
C GLU A 267 6.18 0.35 -17.38
N PRO A 268 5.98 0.86 -16.17
CA PRO A 268 6.40 0.18 -14.95
C PRO A 268 5.65 -1.12 -14.69
N ILE A 269 6.07 -1.82 -13.64
CA ILE A 269 5.29 -2.87 -13.02
C ILE A 269 5.03 -2.51 -11.55
N ALA A 270 3.90 -2.96 -11.02
CA ALA A 270 3.70 -3.09 -9.58
C ALA A 270 4.11 -4.51 -9.17
N LEU A 271 4.96 -4.62 -8.15
CA LEU A 271 5.49 -5.89 -7.66
C LEU A 271 5.37 -5.96 -6.15
N THR A 272 4.65 -6.96 -5.65
CA THR A 272 4.53 -7.23 -4.21
C THR A 272 4.98 -8.65 -3.91
N ILE A 273 5.89 -8.81 -2.95
CA ILE A 273 6.45 -10.10 -2.54
C ILE A 273 6.43 -10.21 -1.02
N PHE A 274 5.92 -11.34 -0.51
CA PHE A 274 6.01 -11.71 0.90
C PHE A 274 6.61 -13.11 1.05
N VAL A 275 7.48 -13.27 2.06
CA VAL A 275 7.93 -14.54 2.60
C VAL A 275 7.28 -14.69 3.97
N VAL A 276 6.45 -15.71 4.13
CA VAL A 276 5.60 -15.93 5.31
C VAL A 276 5.95 -17.24 5.96
N GLY A 277 6.17 -17.24 7.27
CA GLY A 277 6.37 -18.44 8.06
C GLY A 277 5.08 -19.24 8.22
N ASN A 278 5.10 -20.50 7.86
CA ASN A 278 3.96 -21.41 7.99
C ASN A 278 3.65 -21.64 9.49
N ASP A 279 2.36 -21.61 9.84
CA ASP A 279 1.88 -21.77 11.22
C ASP A 279 2.55 -20.81 12.21
N GLY A 280 2.86 -19.59 11.76
CA GLY A 280 3.52 -18.56 12.57
C GLY A 280 5.02 -18.78 12.78
N ALA A 281 5.65 -19.68 12.02
CA ALA A 281 7.10 -19.92 12.09
C ALA A 281 7.90 -18.63 11.88
N ASN A 282 9.01 -18.49 12.57
CA ASN A 282 9.90 -17.35 12.43
C ASN A 282 10.55 -17.32 11.04
N VAL A 283 10.52 -16.19 10.40
CA VAL A 283 11.28 -15.90 9.18
C VAL A 283 12.50 -15.07 9.55
N ALA A 284 13.69 -15.66 9.49
CA ALA A 284 14.92 -14.92 9.70
C ALA A 284 14.99 -13.77 8.68
N ARG A 285 15.06 -12.53 9.19
CA ARG A 285 14.98 -11.31 8.36
C ARG A 285 15.98 -11.32 7.19
N SER A 286 17.22 -11.70 7.46
CA SER A 286 18.27 -11.75 6.42
C SER A 286 17.95 -12.76 5.32
N GLN A 287 17.36 -13.91 5.66
CA GLN A 287 16.95 -14.92 4.69
C GLN A 287 15.75 -14.43 3.86
N GLY A 288 14.75 -13.83 4.52
CA GLY A 288 13.60 -13.25 3.82
C GLY A 288 14.01 -12.10 2.90
N ASP A 289 14.87 -11.17 3.37
CA ASP A 289 15.42 -10.08 2.58
C ASP A 289 16.14 -10.62 1.32
N ASP A 290 16.98 -11.65 1.47
CA ASP A 290 17.77 -12.24 0.39
C ASP A 290 16.91 -13.00 -0.63
N THR A 291 15.90 -13.76 -0.14
CA THR A 291 14.91 -14.42 -1.01
C THR A 291 14.17 -13.41 -1.86
N ILE A 292 13.63 -12.33 -1.27
CA ILE A 292 12.91 -11.29 -2.01
C ILE A 292 13.85 -10.60 -3.01
N ALA A 293 15.08 -10.28 -2.61
CA ALA A 293 16.03 -9.60 -3.47
C ALA A 293 16.42 -10.42 -4.72
N LYS A 294 16.68 -11.72 -4.55
CA LYS A 294 17.01 -12.63 -5.65
C LYS A 294 15.82 -12.81 -6.59
N LEU A 295 14.64 -13.06 -6.04
CA LEU A 295 13.44 -13.22 -6.86
C LEU A 295 13.13 -11.94 -7.65
N ALA A 296 13.14 -10.79 -6.97
CA ALA A 296 12.87 -9.50 -7.61
C ALA A 296 13.85 -9.18 -8.72
N LYS A 297 15.14 -9.52 -8.55
CA LYS A 297 16.16 -9.37 -9.61
C LYS A 297 15.76 -10.11 -10.89
N GLU A 298 15.40 -11.38 -10.77
CA GLU A 298 15.04 -12.21 -11.95
C GLU A 298 13.73 -11.72 -12.59
N ILE A 299 12.72 -11.34 -11.77
CA ILE A 299 11.47 -10.76 -12.27
C ILE A 299 11.75 -9.44 -13.00
N MET A 300 12.49 -8.52 -12.39
CA MET A 300 12.80 -7.21 -13.01
C MET A 300 13.59 -7.37 -14.30
N GLN A 301 14.55 -8.31 -14.34
CA GLN A 301 15.31 -8.59 -15.55
C GLN A 301 14.40 -9.12 -16.67
N TYR A 302 13.51 -10.07 -16.34
CA TYR A 302 12.52 -10.59 -17.29
C TYR A 302 11.68 -9.45 -17.92
N PHE A 303 11.13 -8.54 -17.10
CA PHE A 303 10.32 -7.44 -17.62
C PHE A 303 11.14 -6.38 -18.36
N LYS A 304 12.41 -6.17 -18.01
CA LYS A 304 13.30 -5.26 -18.74
C LYS A 304 13.60 -5.74 -20.16
N ASP A 305 13.69 -7.05 -20.34
CA ASP A 305 14.09 -7.69 -21.61
C ASP A 305 12.90 -7.95 -22.55
N ASN A 306 11.64 -7.81 -22.06
CA ASN A 306 10.39 -8.06 -22.78
C ASN A 306 9.42 -6.87 -22.68
#